data_6b484c05199212f10448c10eaf91ff9c
#
_entry.id   6b484c05199212f10448c10eaf91ff9c
#
_cell.length_a   1.000
_cell.length_b   1.000
_cell.length_c   1.000
_cell.angle_alpha   90.00
_cell.angle_beta   90.00
_cell.angle_gamma   90.00
#
_symmetry.space_group_name_H-M   'P 1'
#
loop_
_entity.id
_entity.type
_entity.pdbx_description
1 polymer ?
#
loop_
_entity_poly.entity_id
_entity_poly.type
_entity_poly.pdbx_seq_one_letter_code
_entity_poly.pdbx_strand_id
1 'polypeptide(L)'
;MLHKYISPFLITICFALSLFLLSGCSKDQSASDSGYIAPDSISFEEYTSLLFQSQVISDTLTLHYTLSQPEVYGITDYKIALPDYSADARKQSALNIENISCGLQSYDYEVLTTEQKLTYDILNDYVSSNRSQSDYTYYPEILRPSTGFPAQLPVLLSEYHFYDRKDVEDYLTLLSLIPACFDSVLDYETNKINEGLFLSDTQADTLIADLNTFCDNSSEHYLITTFRNKVAELPDLTAEEQASYCIENEGAFREYVLPAYEALRDFLVEHKGSGSNSAGLCYFPDGSDYYAALVYDVTGSSHSIDELLEMTEKQRKSDLLAINGIAASHPGISLATDDFPMKDATPEEMLTCLSSAITKDFLPPVSTDFSVRSVDPCMQDSMAPAFYLTAPIDNISHNVIYINPRSHYE
;
A
#
# COMPACT_ATOMS: atom_id res chain seq x y z
N MET A 1 -7.55 20.77 -21.49
CA MET A 1 -8.20 19.43 -21.56
C MET A 1 -7.80 18.50 -20.42
N LEU A 2 -6.82 18.87 -19.57
CA LEU A 2 -6.38 18.07 -18.42
C LEU A 2 -7.34 18.10 -17.22
N HIS A 3 -8.18 19.12 -17.09
CA HIS A 3 -9.06 19.34 -15.93
C HIS A 3 -10.23 18.37 -15.77
N LYS A 4 -10.52 17.52 -16.74
CA LYS A 4 -11.65 16.58 -16.69
C LYS A 4 -11.36 15.25 -15.96
N TYR A 5 -10.12 15.00 -15.57
CA TYR A 5 -9.69 13.69 -15.05
C TYR A 5 -9.26 13.69 -13.59
N ILE A 6 -9.36 14.82 -12.88
CA ILE A 6 -8.99 14.93 -11.48
C ILE A 6 -10.03 14.29 -10.54
N SER A 7 -11.30 14.22 -10.96
CA SER A 7 -12.40 13.74 -10.12
C SER A 7 -12.41 12.24 -9.77
N PRO A 8 -12.08 11.27 -10.66
CA PRO A 8 -11.96 9.87 -10.24
C PRO A 8 -10.69 9.57 -9.44
N PHE A 9 -9.83 10.51 -9.30
CA PHE A 9 -8.45 10.43 -8.88
C PHE A 9 -8.23 10.36 -7.37
N LEU A 10 -9.03 11.10 -6.58
CA LEU A 10 -8.94 11.08 -5.13
C LEU A 10 -9.35 9.73 -4.53
N ILE A 11 -10.26 9.01 -5.17
CA ILE A 11 -10.75 7.71 -4.68
C ILE A 11 -9.65 6.64 -4.73
N THR A 12 -8.80 6.66 -5.75
CA THR A 12 -7.69 5.70 -5.87
C THR A 12 -6.55 6.02 -4.89
N ILE A 13 -6.31 7.31 -4.62
CA ILE A 13 -5.33 7.75 -3.61
C ILE A 13 -5.74 7.32 -2.21
N CYS A 14 -7.02 7.41 -1.85
CA CYS A 14 -7.51 6.96 -0.55
C CYS A 14 -7.29 5.45 -0.33
N PHE A 15 -7.37 4.63 -1.37
CA PHE A 15 -7.17 3.17 -1.24
C PHE A 15 -5.68 2.77 -1.13
N ALA A 16 -4.77 3.49 -1.77
CA ALA A 16 -3.33 3.31 -1.61
C ALA A 16 -2.82 3.91 -0.29
N LEU A 17 -3.41 5.01 0.16
CA LEU A 17 -3.07 5.69 1.42
C LEU A 17 -3.40 4.89 2.67
N SER A 18 -4.41 4.04 2.66
CA SER A 18 -4.77 3.23 3.84
C SER A 18 -3.69 2.22 4.27
N LEU A 19 -2.74 1.90 3.39
CA LEU A 19 -1.62 1.01 3.69
C LEU A 19 -0.38 1.74 4.25
N PHE A 20 -0.27 3.07 4.07
CA PHE A 20 0.93 3.84 4.43
C PHE A 20 0.70 4.95 5.49
N LEU A 21 -0.51 5.07 6.02
CA LEU A 21 -0.92 6.20 6.87
C LEU A 21 -0.27 6.29 8.27
N LEU A 22 0.72 5.46 8.56
CA LEU A 22 1.52 5.55 9.77
C LEU A 22 2.90 6.22 9.55
N SER A 23 3.17 6.70 8.34
CA SER A 23 4.45 7.33 8.01
C SER A 23 4.49 8.78 8.46
N GLY A 24 5.18 9.04 9.54
CA GLY A 24 5.50 10.41 9.96
C GLY A 24 6.74 10.93 9.24
N CYS A 25 6.81 12.23 9.02
CA CYS A 25 7.98 12.90 8.48
C CYS A 25 9.21 12.73 9.37
N SER A 26 10.38 12.51 8.78
CA SER A 26 11.64 12.33 9.47
C SER A 26 12.12 13.56 10.27
N LYS A 27 12.90 13.32 11.33
CA LYS A 27 13.34 14.27 12.41
C LYS A 27 14.16 15.49 12.04
N ASP A 28 14.51 15.78 10.78
CA ASP A 28 15.47 16.82 10.43
C ASP A 28 14.87 18.11 9.84
N GLN A 29 13.58 18.36 10.06
CA GLN A 29 13.08 19.71 9.88
C GLN A 29 13.23 20.48 11.19
N SER A 30 14.06 21.54 11.15
CA SER A 30 14.20 22.50 12.25
C SER A 30 12.81 22.97 12.70
N ALA A 31 12.59 23.06 14.00
CA ALA A 31 11.32 23.36 14.69
C ALA A 31 10.66 24.72 14.35
N SER A 32 10.84 25.24 13.15
CA SER A 32 10.26 26.49 12.65
C SER A 32 9.31 26.34 11.46
N ASP A 33 9.15 25.11 10.91
CA ASP A 33 8.17 24.85 9.86
C ASP A 33 7.27 23.68 10.28
N SER A 34 6.34 23.95 11.19
CA SER A 34 5.09 23.20 11.21
C SER A 34 4.44 23.46 9.84
N GLY A 35 4.31 22.46 9.00
CA GLY A 35 3.71 22.58 7.67
C GLY A 35 2.22 22.96 7.70
N TYR A 36 1.83 23.83 8.63
CA TYR A 36 0.52 24.44 8.72
C TYR A 36 0.40 25.46 7.61
N ILE A 37 -0.30 25.09 6.56
CA ILE A 37 -0.73 26.00 5.51
C ILE A 37 -1.91 26.76 6.07
N ALA A 38 -1.72 28.04 6.41
CA ALA A 38 -2.80 28.89 6.89
C ALA A 38 -3.75 29.20 5.71
N PRO A 39 -4.99 28.73 5.72
CA PRO A 39 -5.90 28.81 4.57
C PRO A 39 -6.41 30.22 4.26
N ASP A 40 -6.31 31.15 5.19
CA ASP A 40 -6.91 32.50 5.09
C ASP A 40 -6.41 33.35 3.91
N SER A 41 -5.39 32.88 3.18
CA SER A 41 -4.77 33.63 2.07
C SER A 41 -4.71 32.90 0.73
N ILE A 42 -5.11 31.63 0.64
CA ILE A 42 -5.01 30.80 -0.56
C ILE A 42 -6.38 30.22 -0.98
N SER A 43 -6.53 29.93 -2.25
CA SER A 43 -7.74 29.28 -2.77
C SER A 43 -7.84 27.82 -2.29
N PHE A 44 -9.07 27.26 -2.29
CA PHE A 44 -9.29 25.84 -1.95
C PHE A 44 -8.50 24.91 -2.89
N GLU A 45 -8.38 25.25 -4.16
CA GLU A 45 -7.61 24.49 -5.14
C GLU A 45 -6.11 24.50 -4.84
N GLU A 46 -5.57 25.65 -4.48
CA GLU A 46 -4.17 25.78 -4.06
C GLU A 46 -3.90 25.02 -2.76
N TYR A 47 -4.81 25.12 -1.79
CA TYR A 47 -4.72 24.36 -0.54
C TYR A 47 -4.68 22.84 -0.78
N THR A 48 -5.61 22.32 -1.56
CA THR A 48 -5.66 20.88 -1.85
C THR A 48 -4.46 20.41 -2.69
N SER A 49 -3.92 21.26 -3.56
CA SER A 49 -2.69 20.98 -4.30
C SER A 49 -1.46 20.88 -3.37
N LEU A 50 -1.35 21.78 -2.38
CA LEU A 50 -0.28 21.75 -1.39
C LEU A 50 -0.42 20.53 -0.46
N LEU A 51 -1.64 20.15 -0.06
CA LEU A 51 -1.88 18.93 0.69
C LEU A 51 -1.44 17.71 -0.09
N PHE A 52 -1.79 17.63 -1.37
CA PHE A 52 -1.36 16.55 -2.25
C PHE A 52 0.17 16.46 -2.33
N GLN A 53 0.84 17.58 -2.62
CA GLN A 53 2.30 17.61 -2.67
C GLN A 53 2.92 17.14 -1.34
N SER A 54 2.46 17.67 -0.20
CA SER A 54 2.98 17.29 1.12
C SER A 54 2.78 15.80 1.45
N GLN A 55 1.66 15.23 1.01
CA GLN A 55 1.35 13.82 1.22
C GLN A 55 2.22 12.92 0.34
N VAL A 56 2.39 13.28 -0.93
CA VAL A 56 3.14 12.47 -1.89
C VAL A 56 4.64 12.43 -1.55
N ILE A 57 5.21 13.50 -0.99
CA ILE A 57 6.61 13.55 -0.55
C ILE A 57 6.83 13.01 0.87
N SER A 58 5.82 12.42 1.51
CA SER A 58 5.96 11.88 2.88
C SER A 58 7.04 10.80 3.00
N ASP A 59 7.19 10.01 1.95
CA ASP A 59 8.30 9.09 1.75
C ASP A 59 8.54 8.85 0.25
N THR A 60 9.71 8.33 -0.09
CA THR A 60 10.15 8.18 -1.49
C THR A 60 9.37 7.10 -2.23
N LEU A 61 8.93 6.04 -1.55
CA LEU A 61 8.12 5.00 -2.19
C LEU A 61 6.75 5.55 -2.59
N THR A 62 6.10 6.29 -1.68
CA THR A 62 4.84 6.97 -1.98
C THR A 62 4.99 7.91 -3.18
N LEU A 63 6.04 8.73 -3.22
CA LEU A 63 6.30 9.64 -4.35
C LEU A 63 6.47 8.85 -5.66
N HIS A 64 7.36 7.87 -5.65
CA HIS A 64 7.75 7.10 -6.84
C HIS A 64 6.59 6.31 -7.46
N TYR A 65 5.73 5.72 -6.61
CA TYR A 65 4.56 4.97 -7.08
C TYR A 65 3.35 5.84 -7.39
N THR A 66 3.33 7.09 -6.92
CA THR A 66 2.23 8.02 -7.21
C THR A 66 2.49 8.83 -8.48
N LEU A 67 3.73 9.28 -8.72
CA LEU A 67 4.08 10.17 -9.82
C LEU A 67 5.29 9.65 -10.60
N SER A 68 5.19 9.62 -11.93
CA SER A 68 6.33 9.37 -12.82
C SER A 68 7.07 10.66 -13.19
N GLN A 69 6.42 11.83 -13.05
CA GLN A 69 6.97 13.15 -13.35
C GLN A 69 6.62 14.15 -12.23
N PRO A 70 7.24 14.05 -11.05
CA PRO A 70 6.92 14.90 -9.89
C PRO A 70 7.04 16.40 -10.16
N GLU A 71 7.95 16.80 -11.04
CA GLU A 71 8.19 18.20 -11.40
C GLU A 71 6.99 18.87 -12.10
N VAL A 72 6.15 18.10 -12.78
CA VAL A 72 4.90 18.59 -13.38
C VAL A 72 3.90 19.05 -12.32
N TYR A 73 4.01 18.48 -11.12
CA TYR A 73 3.19 18.80 -9.95
C TYR A 73 3.88 19.81 -9.01
N GLY A 74 4.99 20.43 -9.46
CA GLY A 74 5.74 21.41 -8.67
C GLY A 74 6.66 20.79 -7.61
N ILE A 75 6.88 19.47 -7.63
CA ILE A 75 7.74 18.75 -6.71
C ILE A 75 9.12 18.63 -7.36
N THR A 76 10.03 19.53 -7.00
CA THR A 76 11.39 19.59 -7.55
C THR A 76 12.48 19.28 -6.53
N ASP A 77 12.14 19.30 -5.24
CA ASP A 77 13.04 18.99 -4.13
C ASP A 77 12.30 18.15 -3.10
N TYR A 78 12.87 17.02 -2.73
CA TYR A 78 12.34 16.11 -1.73
C TYR A 78 13.47 15.31 -1.08
N LYS A 79 13.26 14.94 0.18
CA LYS A 79 14.21 14.12 0.92
C LYS A 79 13.95 12.64 0.62
N ILE A 80 15.01 11.87 0.37
CA ILE A 80 14.90 10.42 0.29
C ILE A 80 14.59 9.90 1.69
N ALA A 81 13.47 9.20 1.82
CA ALA A 81 12.96 8.70 3.09
C ALA A 81 12.18 7.40 2.91
N LEU A 82 12.15 6.58 3.94
CA LEU A 82 11.25 5.45 4.14
C LEU A 82 10.23 5.81 5.23
N PRO A 83 9.12 5.06 5.33
CA PRO A 83 8.17 5.21 6.42
C PRO A 83 8.84 5.16 7.80
N ASP A 84 8.38 6.01 8.71
CA ASP A 84 8.85 6.07 10.10
C ASP A 84 7.69 5.73 11.05
N TYR A 85 7.84 4.64 11.80
CA TYR A 85 6.85 4.11 12.75
C TYR A 85 7.11 4.53 14.20
N SER A 86 8.06 5.45 14.43
CA SER A 86 8.39 5.95 15.77
C SER A 86 7.22 6.70 16.43
N ALA A 87 7.27 6.82 17.75
CA ALA A 87 6.25 7.55 18.51
C ALA A 87 6.16 9.03 18.10
N ASP A 88 7.32 9.65 17.78
CA ASP A 88 7.37 11.03 17.32
C ASP A 88 6.69 11.21 15.95
N ALA A 89 6.95 10.28 15.02
CA ALA A 89 6.34 10.28 13.70
C ALA A 89 4.80 10.14 13.76
N ARG A 90 4.30 9.23 14.58
CA ARG A 90 2.84 9.07 14.81
C ARG A 90 2.21 10.31 15.43
N LYS A 91 2.89 10.93 16.40
CA LYS A 91 2.42 12.19 16.99
C LYS A 91 2.36 13.30 15.92
N GLN A 92 3.35 13.38 15.04
CA GLN A 92 3.33 14.33 13.93
C GLN A 92 2.20 14.04 12.95
N SER A 93 1.94 12.78 12.64
CA SER A 93 0.82 12.37 11.79
C SER A 93 -0.53 12.81 12.39
N ALA A 94 -0.73 12.60 13.69
CA ALA A 94 -1.95 13.06 14.38
C ALA A 94 -2.10 14.59 14.31
N LEU A 95 -1.02 15.35 14.49
CA LEU A 95 -1.03 16.80 14.33
C LEU A 95 -1.36 17.22 12.89
N ASN A 96 -0.87 16.50 11.89
CA ASN A 96 -1.18 16.77 10.49
C ASN A 96 -2.67 16.57 10.19
N ILE A 97 -3.29 15.53 10.72
CA ILE A 97 -4.74 15.30 10.60
C ILE A 97 -5.53 16.48 11.20
N GLU A 98 -5.13 16.97 12.38
CA GLU A 98 -5.78 18.14 12.99
C GLU A 98 -5.56 19.42 12.14
N ASN A 99 -4.39 19.60 11.57
CA ASN A 99 -4.10 20.72 10.67
C ASN A 99 -4.95 20.67 9.39
N ILE A 100 -5.12 19.49 8.80
CA ILE A 100 -6.02 19.29 7.64
C ILE A 100 -7.45 19.66 8.01
N SER A 101 -7.93 19.20 9.16
CA SER A 101 -9.26 19.52 9.65
C SER A 101 -9.47 21.03 9.86
N CYS A 102 -8.53 21.69 10.53
CA CYS A 102 -8.60 23.13 10.72
C CYS A 102 -8.55 23.89 9.38
N GLY A 103 -7.71 23.42 8.46
CA GLY A 103 -7.62 23.98 7.12
C GLY A 103 -8.92 23.89 6.35
N LEU A 104 -9.56 22.70 6.33
CA LEU A 104 -10.84 22.51 5.67
C LEU A 104 -11.93 23.43 6.24
N GLN A 105 -12.01 23.54 7.56
CA GLN A 105 -13.02 24.35 8.25
C GLN A 105 -12.93 25.86 7.97
N SER A 106 -11.80 26.35 7.43
CA SER A 106 -11.64 27.76 7.07
C SER A 106 -12.32 28.13 5.75
N TYR A 107 -12.72 27.13 4.93
CA TYR A 107 -13.45 27.38 3.69
C TYR A 107 -14.96 27.29 3.89
N ASP A 108 -15.68 28.25 3.29
CA ASP A 108 -17.14 28.22 3.26
C ASP A 108 -17.61 27.18 2.22
N TYR A 109 -18.09 26.03 2.70
CA TYR A 109 -18.57 24.92 1.88
C TYR A 109 -19.60 25.37 0.83
N GLU A 110 -20.48 26.33 1.16
CA GLU A 110 -21.57 26.74 0.26
C GLU A 110 -21.08 27.49 -1.00
N VAL A 111 -19.91 28.10 -0.94
CA VAL A 111 -19.34 28.80 -2.09
C VAL A 111 -18.48 27.91 -2.99
N LEU A 112 -18.17 26.68 -2.55
CA LEU A 112 -17.39 25.72 -3.32
C LEU A 112 -18.17 25.22 -4.55
N THR A 113 -17.46 24.94 -5.64
CA THR A 113 -18.03 24.25 -6.79
C THR A 113 -18.41 22.81 -6.45
N THR A 114 -19.20 22.16 -7.31
CA THR A 114 -19.60 20.75 -7.10
C THR A 114 -18.38 19.82 -6.98
N GLU A 115 -17.34 20.05 -7.77
CA GLU A 115 -16.11 19.25 -7.75
C GLU A 115 -15.30 19.52 -6.48
N GLN A 116 -15.20 20.78 -6.04
CA GLN A 116 -14.55 21.17 -4.79
C GLN A 116 -15.30 20.64 -3.56
N LYS A 117 -16.65 20.64 -3.58
CA LYS A 117 -17.45 20.01 -2.53
C LYS A 117 -17.16 18.53 -2.40
N LEU A 118 -17.07 17.81 -3.51
CA LEU A 118 -16.69 16.39 -3.48
C LEU A 118 -15.28 16.18 -2.87
N THR A 119 -14.32 17.01 -3.25
CA THR A 119 -12.97 16.96 -2.67
C THR A 119 -12.98 17.27 -1.16
N TYR A 120 -13.76 18.29 -0.77
CA TYR A 120 -13.95 18.64 0.65
C TYR A 120 -14.54 17.48 1.44
N ASP A 121 -15.60 16.87 0.93
CA ASP A 121 -16.29 15.76 1.59
C ASP A 121 -15.38 14.55 1.78
N ILE A 122 -14.59 14.20 0.74
CA ILE A 122 -13.59 13.12 0.83
C ILE A 122 -12.53 13.41 1.89
N LEU A 123 -11.97 14.61 1.89
CA LEU A 123 -10.95 15.01 2.89
C LEU A 123 -11.53 15.07 4.30
N ASN A 124 -12.77 15.52 4.45
CA ASN A 124 -13.45 15.55 5.74
C ASN A 124 -13.74 14.15 6.27
N ASP A 125 -14.14 13.22 5.39
CA ASP A 125 -14.32 11.80 5.74
C ASP A 125 -13.00 11.16 6.15
N TYR A 126 -11.95 11.39 5.39
CA TYR A 126 -10.58 10.97 5.74
C TYR A 126 -10.14 11.47 7.12
N VAL A 127 -10.34 12.75 7.43
CA VAL A 127 -10.04 13.31 8.77
C VAL A 127 -10.88 12.61 9.84
N SER A 128 -12.17 12.38 9.57
CA SER A 128 -13.09 11.76 10.52
C SER A 128 -12.70 10.32 10.81
N SER A 129 -12.31 9.54 9.78
CA SER A 129 -11.83 8.19 9.93
C SER A 129 -10.55 8.13 10.76
N ASN A 130 -9.55 8.96 10.44
CA ASN A 130 -8.31 9.00 11.22
C ASN A 130 -8.53 9.38 12.68
N ARG A 131 -9.43 10.34 12.96
CA ARG A 131 -9.78 10.70 14.33
C ARG A 131 -10.44 9.57 15.08
N SER A 132 -11.29 8.78 14.45
CA SER A 132 -11.95 7.63 15.09
C SER A 132 -10.96 6.56 15.52
N GLN A 133 -9.76 6.56 14.94
CA GLN A 133 -8.69 5.61 15.23
C GLN A 133 -7.59 6.20 16.14
N SER A 134 -7.65 7.48 16.48
CA SER A 134 -6.57 8.19 17.19
C SER A 134 -6.23 7.62 18.57
N ASP A 135 -7.23 7.05 19.26
CA ASP A 135 -7.05 6.45 20.59
C ASP A 135 -6.44 5.03 20.54
N TYR A 136 -6.35 4.44 19.33
CA TYR A 136 -5.89 3.08 19.11
C TYR A 136 -4.47 3.01 18.55
N THR A 137 -3.55 3.80 19.11
CA THR A 137 -2.19 4.05 18.60
C THR A 137 -1.40 2.77 18.28
N TYR A 138 -1.55 1.71 19.07
CA TYR A 138 -0.80 0.44 18.94
C TYR A 138 -1.66 -0.73 18.45
N TYR A 139 -2.90 -0.50 18.02
CA TYR A 139 -3.77 -1.52 17.43
C TYR A 139 -3.47 -1.85 15.97
N PRO A 140 -3.05 -0.88 15.12
CA PRO A 140 -2.67 -1.19 13.75
C PRO A 140 -1.59 -2.28 13.68
N GLU A 141 -1.79 -3.25 12.80
CA GLU A 141 -0.85 -4.36 12.61
C GLU A 141 0.08 -4.06 11.45
N ILE A 142 1.34 -3.75 11.75
CA ILE A 142 2.40 -3.48 10.76
C ILE A 142 2.98 -4.79 10.24
N LEU A 143 3.06 -5.79 11.13
CA LEU A 143 3.64 -7.10 10.86
C LEU A 143 2.54 -8.10 10.45
N ARG A 144 1.98 -7.93 9.25
CA ARG A 144 1.03 -8.92 8.69
C ARG A 144 1.75 -9.84 7.73
N PRO A 145 1.52 -11.16 7.79
CA PRO A 145 1.94 -12.04 6.71
C PRO A 145 1.40 -11.54 5.36
N SER A 146 2.21 -11.59 4.32
CA SER A 146 1.90 -11.20 2.92
C SER A 146 1.53 -9.73 2.68
N THR A 147 0.95 -9.02 3.62
CA THR A 147 0.44 -7.64 3.43
C THR A 147 1.05 -6.62 4.39
N GLY A 148 1.86 -7.04 5.36
CA GLY A 148 2.57 -6.15 6.27
C GLY A 148 3.76 -5.47 5.59
N PHE A 149 4.24 -4.39 6.21
CA PHE A 149 5.34 -3.59 5.66
C PHE A 149 6.58 -4.43 5.29
N PRO A 150 7.08 -5.36 6.13
CA PRO A 150 8.27 -6.16 5.77
C PRO A 150 8.05 -7.11 4.58
N ALA A 151 6.81 -7.56 4.33
CA ALA A 151 6.49 -8.38 3.17
C ALA A 151 6.33 -7.53 1.90
N GLN A 152 5.80 -6.31 2.02
CA GLN A 152 5.56 -5.42 0.89
C GLN A 152 6.81 -4.67 0.44
N LEU A 153 7.69 -4.27 1.36
CA LEU A 153 8.89 -3.50 1.02
C LEU A 153 9.77 -4.15 -0.05
N PRO A 154 10.09 -5.46 -0.01
CA PRO A 154 10.88 -6.09 -1.06
C PRO A 154 10.20 -6.10 -2.43
N VAL A 155 8.86 -6.22 -2.45
CA VAL A 155 8.09 -6.13 -3.70
C VAL A 155 8.22 -4.73 -4.29
N LEU A 156 8.01 -3.69 -3.49
CA LEU A 156 8.15 -2.30 -3.92
C LEU A 156 9.58 -2.01 -4.39
N LEU A 157 10.59 -2.50 -3.70
CA LEU A 157 11.99 -2.36 -4.13
C LEU A 157 12.28 -3.14 -5.44
N SER A 158 11.75 -4.35 -5.59
CA SER A 158 11.94 -5.13 -6.82
C SER A 158 11.27 -4.49 -8.02
N GLU A 159 10.18 -3.77 -7.81
CA GLU A 159 9.41 -3.12 -8.87
C GLU A 159 9.72 -1.62 -9.02
N TYR A 160 10.57 -1.07 -8.16
CA TYR A 160 11.00 0.33 -8.24
C TYR A 160 11.53 0.63 -9.65
N HIS A 161 10.86 1.48 -10.40
CA HIS A 161 11.19 1.75 -11.79
C HIS A 161 12.36 2.74 -11.90
N PHE A 162 13.33 2.47 -12.79
CA PHE A 162 14.40 3.40 -13.08
C PHE A 162 14.11 4.14 -14.38
N TYR A 163 13.68 5.39 -14.30
CA TYR A 163 13.48 6.26 -15.44
C TYR A 163 14.82 6.87 -15.89
N ASP A 164 15.69 7.17 -14.93
CA ASP A 164 17.00 7.77 -15.17
C ASP A 164 18.03 7.37 -14.09
N ARG A 165 19.20 7.99 -14.15
CA ARG A 165 20.29 7.80 -13.17
C ARG A 165 19.89 8.17 -11.75
N LYS A 166 19.09 9.23 -11.60
CA LYS A 166 18.68 9.72 -10.27
C LYS A 166 17.88 8.66 -9.53
N ASP A 167 17.00 7.93 -10.21
CA ASP A 167 16.21 6.86 -9.59
C ASP A 167 17.10 5.73 -9.07
N VAL A 168 18.20 5.42 -9.76
CA VAL A 168 19.20 4.43 -9.28
C VAL A 168 19.88 4.91 -8.00
N GLU A 169 20.29 6.18 -7.96
CA GLU A 169 20.95 6.80 -6.79
C GLU A 169 19.97 6.93 -5.61
N ASP A 170 18.72 7.33 -5.86
CA ASP A 170 17.65 7.38 -4.87
C ASP A 170 17.36 5.99 -4.30
N TYR A 171 17.26 4.97 -5.14
CA TYR A 171 17.07 3.58 -4.72
C TYR A 171 18.21 3.08 -3.81
N LEU A 172 19.48 3.32 -4.19
CA LEU A 172 20.62 2.93 -3.36
C LEU A 172 20.61 3.65 -2.00
N THR A 173 20.21 4.91 -2.00
CA THR A 173 20.01 5.68 -0.78
C THR A 173 18.89 5.07 0.09
N LEU A 174 17.75 4.66 -0.51
CA LEU A 174 16.66 3.98 0.20
C LEU A 174 17.15 2.72 0.90
N LEU A 175 17.99 1.89 0.26
CA LEU A 175 18.53 0.70 0.91
C LEU A 175 19.29 1.03 2.19
N SER A 176 20.05 2.13 2.20
CA SER A 176 20.81 2.58 3.38
C SER A 176 19.92 3.06 4.54
N LEU A 177 18.67 3.41 4.27
CA LEU A 177 17.69 3.86 5.27
C LEU A 177 16.89 2.71 5.89
N ILE A 178 16.94 1.50 5.33
CA ILE A 178 16.18 0.34 5.81
C ILE A 178 16.46 0.04 7.30
N PRO A 179 17.70 0.05 7.81
CA PRO A 179 17.94 -0.21 9.22
C PRO A 179 17.18 0.74 10.14
N ALA A 180 17.23 2.05 9.88
CA ALA A 180 16.53 3.03 10.71
C ALA A 180 15.00 2.89 10.63
N CYS A 181 14.46 2.54 9.45
CA CYS A 181 13.04 2.24 9.30
C CYS A 181 12.64 1.01 10.11
N PHE A 182 13.42 -0.07 10.05
CA PHE A 182 13.15 -1.29 10.83
C PHE A 182 13.31 -1.06 12.33
N ASP A 183 14.30 -0.27 12.77
CA ASP A 183 14.41 0.13 14.17
C ASP A 183 13.12 0.81 14.65
N SER A 184 12.50 1.66 13.85
CA SER A 184 11.22 2.29 14.18
C SER A 184 10.05 1.29 14.25
N VAL A 185 10.08 0.24 13.41
CA VAL A 185 9.12 -0.88 13.50
C VAL A 185 9.32 -1.67 14.80
N LEU A 186 10.56 -1.99 15.16
CA LEU A 186 10.86 -2.72 16.40
C LEU A 186 10.47 -1.93 17.65
N ASP A 187 10.68 -0.62 17.65
CA ASP A 187 10.20 0.27 18.70
C ASP A 187 8.66 0.26 18.81
N TYR A 188 7.96 0.26 17.68
CA TYR A 188 6.50 0.17 17.64
C TYR A 188 6.02 -1.17 18.22
N GLU A 189 6.57 -2.29 17.79
CA GLU A 189 6.20 -3.62 18.27
C GLU A 189 6.57 -3.82 19.75
N THR A 190 7.68 -3.23 20.23
CA THR A 190 8.02 -3.21 21.66
C THR A 190 6.94 -2.52 22.47
N ASN A 191 6.40 -1.41 21.98
CA ASN A 191 5.29 -0.73 22.66
C ASN A 191 4.01 -1.57 22.62
N LYS A 192 3.71 -2.28 21.51
CA LYS A 192 2.59 -3.23 21.44
C LYS A 192 2.72 -4.34 22.47
N ILE A 193 3.93 -4.88 22.69
CA ILE A 193 4.20 -5.88 23.74
C ILE A 193 3.85 -5.30 25.12
N ASN A 194 4.32 -4.09 25.41
CA ASN A 194 4.08 -3.42 26.69
C ASN A 194 2.58 -3.16 26.96
N GLU A 195 1.81 -2.90 25.92
CA GLU A 195 0.36 -2.69 25.99
C GLU A 195 -0.46 -4.01 25.91
N GLY A 196 0.20 -5.15 25.73
CA GLY A 196 -0.45 -6.46 25.61
C GLY A 196 -1.18 -6.65 24.25
N LEU A 197 -0.76 -5.93 23.22
CA LEU A 197 -1.36 -5.91 21.89
C LEU A 197 -0.51 -6.65 20.82
N PHE A 198 0.52 -7.39 21.27
CA PHE A 198 1.41 -8.10 20.35
C PHE A 198 0.69 -9.22 19.59
N LEU A 199 1.19 -9.52 18.42
CA LEU A 199 0.64 -10.55 17.52
C LEU A 199 0.62 -11.96 18.15
N SER A 200 -0.22 -12.83 17.62
CA SER A 200 -0.34 -14.21 18.09
C SER A 200 0.87 -15.06 17.68
N ASP A 201 1.10 -16.16 18.42
CA ASP A 201 2.18 -17.11 18.11
C ASP A 201 2.07 -17.67 16.68
N THR A 202 0.86 -17.92 16.20
CA THR A 202 0.65 -18.40 14.82
C THR A 202 1.09 -17.38 13.78
N GLN A 203 0.79 -16.10 14.00
CA GLN A 203 1.25 -15.02 13.12
C GLN A 203 2.76 -14.86 13.20
N ALA A 204 3.34 -14.93 14.42
CA ALA A 204 4.78 -14.89 14.60
C ALA A 204 5.49 -16.04 13.88
N ASP A 205 4.97 -17.27 13.98
CA ASP A 205 5.55 -18.43 13.29
C ASP A 205 5.54 -18.27 11.76
N THR A 206 4.44 -17.76 11.20
CA THR A 206 4.34 -17.50 9.76
C THR A 206 5.37 -16.44 9.33
N LEU A 207 5.45 -15.31 10.04
CA LEU A 207 6.40 -14.25 9.73
C LEU A 207 7.86 -14.72 9.88
N ILE A 208 8.18 -15.49 10.91
CA ILE A 208 9.52 -16.05 11.11
C ILE A 208 9.89 -16.98 9.94
N ALA A 209 8.94 -17.80 9.44
CA ALA A 209 9.17 -18.67 8.30
C ALA A 209 9.45 -17.86 7.02
N ASP A 210 8.63 -16.81 6.77
CA ASP A 210 8.80 -15.92 5.62
C ASP A 210 10.16 -15.19 5.68
N LEU A 211 10.53 -14.67 6.86
CA LEU A 211 11.81 -13.97 7.08
C LEU A 211 13.01 -14.91 6.93
N ASN A 212 12.91 -16.16 7.38
CA ASN A 212 13.95 -17.16 7.15
C ASN A 212 14.14 -17.40 5.63
N THR A 213 13.04 -17.56 4.90
CA THR A 213 13.10 -17.74 3.43
C THR A 213 13.74 -16.54 2.74
N PHE A 214 13.43 -15.32 3.18
CA PHE A 214 14.04 -14.11 2.67
C PHE A 214 15.56 -14.06 2.94
N CYS A 215 15.98 -14.37 4.15
CA CYS A 215 17.39 -14.29 4.56
C CYS A 215 18.25 -15.41 3.97
N ASP A 216 17.72 -16.61 3.74
CA ASP A 216 18.46 -17.78 3.28
C ASP A 216 18.97 -17.65 1.82
N ASN A 217 18.32 -16.83 0.99
CA ASN A 217 18.63 -16.65 -0.42
C ASN A 217 19.66 -15.52 -0.68
N SER A 218 20.51 -15.20 0.29
CA SER A 218 21.36 -14.00 0.29
C SER A 218 22.40 -13.88 -0.85
N SER A 219 22.80 -14.99 -1.53
CA SER A 219 23.84 -14.95 -2.57
C SER A 219 23.32 -14.63 -3.97
N GLU A 220 22.08 -14.98 -4.28
CA GLU A 220 21.39 -14.70 -5.56
C GLU A 220 20.02 -14.09 -5.32
N HIS A 221 19.94 -13.23 -4.31
CA HIS A 221 18.67 -12.62 -3.90
C HIS A 221 18.04 -11.85 -5.07
N TYR A 222 16.71 -11.96 -5.20
CA TYR A 222 15.99 -11.33 -6.31
C TYR A 222 16.15 -9.80 -6.34
N LEU A 223 16.32 -9.11 -5.22
CA LEU A 223 16.62 -7.67 -5.18
C LEU A 223 17.98 -7.34 -5.85
N ILE A 224 18.93 -8.26 -5.84
CA ILE A 224 20.20 -8.10 -6.55
C ILE A 224 20.01 -8.35 -8.05
N THR A 225 19.29 -9.42 -8.41
CA THR A 225 19.09 -9.81 -9.81
C THR A 225 18.16 -8.85 -10.56
N THR A 226 17.07 -8.43 -9.96
CA THR A 226 16.13 -7.46 -10.57
C THR A 226 16.78 -6.10 -10.74
N PHE A 227 17.54 -5.63 -9.75
CA PHE A 227 18.30 -4.38 -9.87
C PHE A 227 19.25 -4.42 -11.07
N ARG A 228 20.07 -5.50 -11.19
CA ARG A 228 21.01 -5.67 -12.28
C ARG A 228 20.31 -5.63 -13.65
N ASN A 229 19.18 -6.29 -13.78
CA ASN A 229 18.41 -6.30 -15.02
C ASN A 229 17.90 -4.91 -15.39
N LYS A 230 17.34 -4.18 -14.43
CA LYS A 230 16.82 -2.81 -14.64
C LYS A 230 17.91 -1.80 -14.98
N VAL A 231 19.05 -1.85 -14.29
CA VAL A 231 20.18 -0.96 -14.59
C VAL A 231 20.75 -1.23 -15.99
N ALA A 232 20.73 -2.50 -16.45
CA ALA A 232 21.19 -2.85 -17.81
C ALA A 232 20.26 -2.29 -18.92
N GLU A 233 19.02 -1.95 -18.62
CA GLU A 233 18.05 -1.37 -19.55
C GLU A 233 18.19 0.15 -19.69
N LEU A 234 18.95 0.82 -18.81
CA LEU A 234 19.14 2.27 -18.85
C LEU A 234 20.12 2.68 -19.95
N PRO A 235 19.66 3.43 -20.98
CA PRO A 235 20.49 3.74 -22.15
C PRO A 235 21.59 4.75 -21.87
N ASP A 236 21.44 5.57 -20.82
CA ASP A 236 22.35 6.67 -20.47
C ASP A 236 23.50 6.26 -19.55
N LEU A 237 23.58 4.95 -19.18
CA LEU A 237 24.64 4.42 -18.36
C LEU A 237 25.66 3.63 -19.19
N THR A 238 26.94 3.92 -18.97
CA THR A 238 28.02 3.09 -19.52
C THR A 238 28.10 1.73 -18.83
N ALA A 239 28.70 0.74 -19.48
CA ALA A 239 28.88 -0.59 -18.89
C ALA A 239 29.69 -0.56 -17.56
N GLU A 240 30.64 0.40 -17.45
CA GLU A 240 31.41 0.58 -16.21
C GLU A 240 30.54 1.13 -15.07
N GLU A 241 29.69 2.10 -15.36
CA GLU A 241 28.74 2.66 -14.38
C GLU A 241 27.70 1.62 -13.96
N GLN A 242 27.13 0.86 -14.91
CA GLN A 242 26.22 -0.26 -14.62
C GLN A 242 26.86 -1.28 -13.67
N ALA A 243 28.13 -1.65 -13.94
CA ALA A 243 28.86 -2.57 -13.08
C ALA A 243 29.12 -1.98 -11.68
N SER A 244 29.44 -0.67 -11.59
CA SER A 244 29.61 0.01 -10.30
C SER A 244 28.34 -0.01 -9.48
N TYR A 245 27.20 0.39 -10.05
CA TYR A 245 25.92 0.37 -9.37
C TYR A 245 25.49 -1.03 -8.92
N CYS A 246 25.79 -2.07 -9.71
CA CYS A 246 25.52 -3.44 -9.30
C CYS A 246 26.34 -3.87 -8.07
N ILE A 247 27.62 -3.46 -8.00
CA ILE A 247 28.48 -3.71 -6.83
C ILE A 247 27.96 -2.95 -5.60
N GLU A 248 27.55 -1.70 -5.77
CA GLU A 248 26.99 -0.85 -4.71
C GLU A 248 25.69 -1.44 -4.19
N ASN A 249 24.78 -1.88 -5.07
CA ASN A 249 23.53 -2.53 -4.67
C ASN A 249 23.77 -3.83 -3.90
N GLU A 250 24.68 -4.69 -4.36
CA GLU A 250 25.02 -5.92 -3.64
C GLU A 250 25.63 -5.62 -2.26
N GLY A 251 26.49 -4.60 -2.19
CA GLY A 251 27.06 -4.10 -0.94
C GLY A 251 25.98 -3.59 0.02
N ALA A 252 25.09 -2.71 -0.47
CA ALA A 252 24.00 -2.14 0.32
C ALA A 252 23.00 -3.21 0.79
N PHE A 253 22.68 -4.19 -0.05
CA PHE A 253 21.85 -5.32 0.35
C PHE A 253 22.44 -6.08 1.55
N ARG A 254 23.74 -6.39 1.48
CA ARG A 254 24.43 -7.15 2.55
C ARG A 254 24.67 -6.34 3.81
N GLU A 255 24.88 -5.03 3.68
CA GLU A 255 25.22 -4.14 4.81
C GLU A 255 23.95 -3.62 5.52
N TYR A 256 22.86 -3.37 4.80
CA TYR A 256 21.68 -2.69 5.34
C TYR A 256 20.43 -3.57 5.32
N VAL A 257 20.11 -4.19 4.18
CA VAL A 257 18.83 -4.90 4.01
C VAL A 257 18.83 -6.19 4.80
N LEU A 258 19.76 -7.08 4.53
CA LEU A 258 19.82 -8.40 5.15
C LEU A 258 19.88 -8.32 6.68
N PRO A 259 20.76 -7.50 7.31
CA PRO A 259 20.80 -7.40 8.78
C PRO A 259 19.52 -6.85 9.40
N ALA A 260 18.79 -5.95 8.72
CA ALA A 260 17.52 -5.42 9.21
C ALA A 260 16.44 -6.52 9.26
N TYR A 261 16.35 -7.36 8.22
CA TYR A 261 15.43 -8.50 8.19
C TYR A 261 15.81 -9.58 9.19
N GLU A 262 17.12 -9.84 9.40
CA GLU A 262 17.61 -10.73 10.44
C GLU A 262 17.25 -10.22 11.84
N ALA A 263 17.43 -8.92 12.10
CA ALA A 263 17.07 -8.30 13.37
C ALA A 263 15.55 -8.41 13.64
N LEU A 264 14.70 -8.19 12.66
CA LEU A 264 13.26 -8.38 12.78
C LEU A 264 12.89 -9.84 13.07
N ARG A 265 13.51 -10.79 12.37
CA ARG A 265 13.33 -12.23 12.63
C ARG A 265 13.70 -12.58 14.07
N ASP A 266 14.86 -12.16 14.51
CA ASP A 266 15.39 -12.45 15.84
C ASP A 266 14.52 -11.83 16.95
N PHE A 267 14.02 -10.60 16.73
CA PHE A 267 13.03 -9.96 17.59
C PHE A 267 11.75 -10.79 17.72
N LEU A 268 11.20 -11.27 16.59
CA LEU A 268 9.99 -12.12 16.62
C LEU A 268 10.24 -13.45 17.34
N VAL A 269 11.41 -14.07 17.17
CA VAL A 269 11.79 -15.29 17.88
C VAL A 269 11.90 -15.05 19.39
N GLU A 270 12.49 -13.92 19.80
CA GLU A 270 12.65 -13.56 21.21
C GLU A 270 11.31 -13.27 21.89
N HIS A 271 10.42 -12.59 21.19
CA HIS A 271 9.14 -12.11 21.75
C HIS A 271 7.94 -13.02 21.46
N LYS A 272 8.11 -14.10 20.72
CA LYS A 272 7.07 -15.11 20.55
C LYS A 272 6.59 -15.61 21.92
N GLY A 273 5.28 -15.70 22.11
CA GLY A 273 4.66 -16.02 23.39
C GLY A 273 4.31 -14.81 24.26
N SER A 274 4.71 -13.59 23.84
CA SER A 274 4.29 -12.36 24.53
C SER A 274 2.87 -11.92 24.17
N GLY A 275 2.31 -12.45 23.06
CA GLY A 275 0.95 -12.16 22.65
C GLY A 275 -0.08 -12.77 23.60
N SER A 276 -1.00 -11.97 24.08
CA SER A 276 -2.10 -12.41 24.96
C SER A 276 -3.34 -12.88 24.19
N ASN A 277 -3.36 -12.69 22.87
CA ASN A 277 -4.52 -12.87 22.02
C ASN A 277 -4.24 -13.86 20.88
N SER A 278 -4.94 -14.99 20.88
CA SER A 278 -4.85 -16.00 19.82
C SER A 278 -5.99 -15.95 18.80
N ALA A 279 -6.96 -15.05 18.95
CA ALA A 279 -8.24 -15.16 18.27
C ALA A 279 -8.77 -13.85 17.61
N GLY A 280 -8.02 -12.75 17.63
CA GLY A 280 -8.37 -11.52 16.92
C GLY A 280 -8.74 -10.33 17.81
N LEU A 281 -9.09 -9.20 17.18
CA LEU A 281 -9.26 -7.89 17.81
C LEU A 281 -10.27 -7.87 18.97
N CYS A 282 -11.35 -8.67 18.92
CA CYS A 282 -12.37 -8.68 19.97
C CYS A 282 -11.88 -9.14 21.36
N TYR A 283 -10.67 -9.69 21.42
CA TYR A 283 -10.05 -10.10 22.69
C TYR A 283 -9.08 -9.06 23.26
N PHE A 284 -8.80 -8.00 22.50
CA PHE A 284 -8.06 -6.84 23.02
C PHE A 284 -8.99 -5.90 23.80
N PRO A 285 -8.50 -5.14 24.78
CA PRO A 285 -9.26 -4.05 25.37
C PRO A 285 -9.80 -3.14 24.26
N ASP A 286 -11.05 -2.71 24.32
CA ASP A 286 -11.68 -1.85 23.30
C ASP A 286 -11.56 -2.32 21.83
N GLY A 287 -11.14 -3.57 21.61
CA GLY A 287 -10.90 -4.15 20.30
C GLY A 287 -12.13 -4.19 19.40
N SER A 288 -13.33 -4.29 19.99
CA SER A 288 -14.60 -4.20 19.26
C SER A 288 -14.86 -2.79 18.71
N ASP A 289 -14.51 -1.76 19.48
CA ASP A 289 -14.68 -0.36 19.08
C ASP A 289 -13.67 0.01 17.99
N TYR A 290 -12.41 -0.45 18.16
CA TYR A 290 -11.40 -0.33 17.10
C TYR A 290 -11.83 -1.05 15.80
N TYR A 291 -12.41 -2.26 15.90
CA TYR A 291 -12.91 -2.98 14.74
C TYR A 291 -14.02 -2.22 14.03
N ALA A 292 -14.94 -1.58 14.79
CA ALA A 292 -15.98 -0.74 14.20
C ALA A 292 -15.40 0.47 13.47
N ALA A 293 -14.34 1.11 14.02
CA ALA A 293 -13.62 2.20 13.35
C ALA A 293 -12.95 1.72 12.05
N LEU A 294 -12.32 0.54 12.04
CA LEU A 294 -11.76 -0.06 10.83
C LEU A 294 -12.83 -0.38 9.78
N VAL A 295 -13.99 -0.89 10.18
CA VAL A 295 -15.08 -1.16 9.25
C VAL A 295 -15.60 0.12 8.61
N TYR A 296 -15.72 1.20 9.39
CA TYR A 296 -16.06 2.51 8.86
C TYR A 296 -15.00 2.99 7.85
N ASP A 297 -13.74 2.94 8.21
CA ASP A 297 -12.60 3.36 7.37
C ASP A 297 -12.60 2.63 6.00
N VAL A 298 -12.77 1.30 6.01
CA VAL A 298 -12.72 0.48 4.79
C VAL A 298 -13.98 0.59 3.94
N THR A 299 -15.15 0.77 4.55
CA THR A 299 -16.44 0.70 3.84
C THR A 299 -17.11 2.05 3.64
N GLY A 300 -16.73 3.09 4.37
CA GLY A 300 -17.43 4.36 4.47
C GLY A 300 -18.81 4.24 5.08
N SER A 301 -19.15 3.09 5.68
CA SER A 301 -20.50 2.81 6.20
C SER A 301 -20.62 3.19 7.66
N SER A 302 -21.61 4.00 7.99
CA SER A 302 -22.01 4.33 9.37
C SER A 302 -22.92 3.29 10.02
N HIS A 303 -23.25 2.19 9.34
CA HIS A 303 -24.02 1.10 9.93
C HIS A 303 -23.24 0.38 11.03
N SER A 304 -23.92 -0.06 12.06
CA SER A 304 -23.36 -0.95 13.07
C SER A 304 -22.94 -2.30 12.47
N ILE A 305 -22.02 -2.99 13.14
CA ILE A 305 -21.57 -4.32 12.72
C ILE A 305 -22.76 -5.30 12.60
N ASP A 306 -23.70 -5.25 13.56
CA ASP A 306 -24.89 -6.10 13.55
C ASP A 306 -25.80 -5.81 12.33
N GLU A 307 -26.00 -4.54 11.97
CA GLU A 307 -26.74 -4.15 10.77
C GLU A 307 -26.05 -4.62 9.50
N LEU A 308 -24.72 -4.49 9.41
CA LEU A 308 -23.95 -4.98 8.25
C LEU A 308 -24.03 -6.50 8.13
N LEU A 309 -23.97 -7.23 9.24
CA LEU A 309 -24.15 -8.69 9.26
C LEU A 309 -25.56 -9.08 8.80
N GLU A 310 -26.61 -8.39 9.26
CA GLU A 310 -27.99 -8.64 8.81
C GLU A 310 -28.15 -8.35 7.30
N MET A 311 -27.59 -7.24 6.81
CA MET A 311 -27.62 -6.90 5.37
C MET A 311 -26.92 -7.96 4.54
N THR A 312 -25.74 -8.41 4.96
CA THR A 312 -24.95 -9.45 4.29
C THR A 312 -25.69 -10.78 4.25
N GLU A 313 -26.30 -11.18 5.38
CA GLU A 313 -27.08 -12.43 5.45
C GLU A 313 -28.35 -12.37 4.58
N LYS A 314 -29.01 -11.23 4.52
CA LYS A 314 -30.15 -11.02 3.62
C LYS A 314 -29.73 -11.10 2.15
N GLN A 315 -28.60 -10.48 1.79
CA GLN A 315 -28.06 -10.54 0.43
C GLN A 315 -27.67 -11.97 0.07
N ARG A 316 -26.94 -12.68 0.94
CA ARG A 316 -26.57 -14.09 0.76
C ARG A 316 -27.77 -14.99 0.48
N LYS A 317 -28.87 -14.81 1.26
CA LYS A 317 -30.12 -15.57 1.02
C LYS A 317 -30.74 -15.25 -0.33
N SER A 318 -30.74 -13.98 -0.72
CA SER A 318 -31.25 -13.53 -2.03
C SER A 318 -30.46 -14.15 -3.17
N ASP A 319 -29.12 -14.15 -3.06
CA ASP A 319 -28.22 -14.71 -4.08
C ASP A 319 -28.38 -16.21 -4.21
N LEU A 320 -28.52 -16.94 -3.09
CA LEU A 320 -28.81 -18.39 -3.12
C LEU A 320 -30.14 -18.71 -3.80
N LEU A 321 -31.16 -17.89 -3.57
CA LEU A 321 -32.45 -18.05 -4.25
C LEU A 321 -32.31 -17.80 -5.77
N ALA A 322 -31.57 -16.76 -6.14
CA ALA A 322 -31.29 -16.44 -7.54
C ALA A 322 -30.50 -17.57 -8.24
N ILE A 323 -29.44 -18.09 -7.61
CA ILE A 323 -28.65 -19.23 -8.11
C ILE A 323 -29.54 -20.46 -8.30
N ASN A 324 -30.36 -20.80 -7.31
CA ASN A 324 -31.31 -21.93 -7.43
C ASN A 324 -32.33 -21.69 -8.54
N GLY A 325 -32.81 -20.49 -8.74
CA GLY A 325 -33.69 -20.09 -9.83
C GLY A 325 -33.04 -20.30 -11.21
N ILE A 326 -31.79 -19.88 -11.35
CA ILE A 326 -31.00 -20.07 -12.57
C ILE A 326 -30.79 -21.57 -12.83
N ALA A 327 -30.34 -22.33 -11.84
CA ALA A 327 -30.12 -23.76 -11.95
C ALA A 327 -31.42 -24.53 -12.36
N ALA A 328 -32.55 -24.13 -11.79
CA ALA A 328 -33.85 -24.72 -12.13
C ALA A 328 -34.31 -24.39 -13.56
N SER A 329 -34.05 -23.17 -14.03
CA SER A 329 -34.42 -22.73 -15.39
C SER A 329 -33.44 -23.21 -16.48
N HIS A 330 -32.24 -23.60 -16.09
CA HIS A 330 -31.19 -24.08 -16.99
C HIS A 330 -30.61 -25.44 -16.50
N PRO A 331 -31.36 -26.54 -16.60
CA PRO A 331 -30.97 -27.83 -16.03
C PRO A 331 -29.72 -28.48 -16.65
N GLY A 332 -29.14 -27.84 -17.68
CA GLY A 332 -27.88 -28.27 -18.31
C GLY A 332 -26.67 -27.42 -17.93
N ILE A 333 -26.82 -26.42 -17.05
CA ILE A 333 -25.67 -25.65 -16.56
C ILE A 333 -24.84 -26.56 -15.65
N SER A 334 -23.59 -26.80 -16.06
CA SER A 334 -22.57 -27.39 -15.21
C SER A 334 -21.88 -26.26 -14.45
N LEU A 335 -21.77 -26.39 -13.13
CA LEU A 335 -20.89 -25.52 -12.30
C LEU A 335 -19.48 -26.13 -12.22
N ALA A 336 -19.19 -27.18 -12.99
CA ALA A 336 -17.87 -27.79 -13.03
C ALA A 336 -16.88 -26.82 -13.72
N THR A 337 -15.80 -26.52 -13.04
CA THR A 337 -14.71 -25.66 -13.55
C THR A 337 -14.00 -26.28 -14.76
N ASP A 338 -14.16 -27.58 -14.99
CA ASP A 338 -13.53 -28.29 -16.10
C ASP A 338 -14.02 -27.86 -17.49
N ASP A 339 -15.21 -27.28 -17.57
CA ASP A 339 -15.79 -26.79 -18.82
C ASP A 339 -15.58 -25.26 -19.03
N PHE A 340 -14.69 -24.63 -18.27
CA PHE A 340 -14.41 -23.19 -18.45
C PHE A 340 -13.74 -22.94 -19.81
N PRO A 341 -14.33 -22.10 -20.69
CA PRO A 341 -13.92 -21.98 -22.09
C PRO A 341 -12.47 -21.50 -22.29
N MET A 342 -11.87 -20.91 -21.26
CA MET A 342 -10.52 -20.32 -21.32
C MET A 342 -9.53 -21.01 -20.38
N LYS A 343 -9.80 -22.22 -19.92
CA LYS A 343 -8.94 -22.91 -18.94
C LYS A 343 -7.49 -23.13 -19.42
N ASP A 344 -7.29 -23.21 -20.73
CA ASP A 344 -5.97 -23.40 -21.35
C ASP A 344 -5.39 -22.09 -21.92
N ALA A 345 -6.06 -20.94 -21.71
CA ALA A 345 -5.60 -19.64 -22.18
C ALA A 345 -4.52 -19.06 -21.23
N THR A 346 -3.58 -18.34 -21.80
CA THR A 346 -2.63 -17.57 -20.99
C THR A 346 -3.33 -16.39 -20.27
N PRO A 347 -2.77 -15.86 -19.18
CA PRO A 347 -3.31 -14.68 -18.53
C PRO A 347 -3.50 -13.50 -19.49
N GLU A 348 -2.59 -13.28 -20.43
CA GLU A 348 -2.67 -12.23 -21.43
C GLU A 348 -3.82 -12.45 -22.41
N GLU A 349 -4.05 -13.69 -22.83
CA GLU A 349 -5.19 -14.05 -23.69
C GLU A 349 -6.52 -13.85 -22.96
N MET A 350 -6.59 -14.22 -21.68
CA MET A 350 -7.76 -13.99 -20.84
C MET A 350 -8.06 -12.50 -20.69
N LEU A 351 -7.06 -11.70 -20.34
CA LEU A 351 -7.20 -10.26 -20.16
C LEU A 351 -7.60 -9.56 -21.48
N THR A 352 -7.03 -9.96 -22.60
CA THR A 352 -7.40 -9.43 -23.92
C THR A 352 -8.85 -9.74 -24.27
N CYS A 353 -9.30 -10.97 -23.99
CA CYS A 353 -10.69 -11.38 -24.21
C CYS A 353 -11.63 -10.58 -23.29
N LEU A 354 -11.30 -10.44 -22.00
CA LEU A 354 -12.08 -9.69 -21.03
C LEU A 354 -12.15 -8.21 -21.38
N SER A 355 -11.06 -7.58 -21.78
CA SER A 355 -11.02 -6.17 -22.22
C SER A 355 -11.97 -5.92 -23.40
N SER A 356 -12.06 -6.87 -24.32
CA SER A 356 -12.99 -6.80 -25.46
C SER A 356 -14.45 -7.03 -25.05
N ALA A 357 -14.69 -7.92 -24.09
CA ALA A 357 -16.04 -8.28 -23.65
C ALA A 357 -16.68 -7.23 -22.74
N ILE A 358 -15.88 -6.61 -21.86
CA ILE A 358 -16.34 -5.67 -20.82
C ILE A 358 -17.00 -4.41 -21.41
N THR A 359 -16.59 -4.00 -22.60
CA THR A 359 -17.13 -2.81 -23.28
C THR A 359 -18.61 -2.90 -23.66
N LYS A 360 -19.22 -4.09 -23.52
CA LYS A 360 -20.66 -4.28 -23.76
C LYS A 360 -21.50 -3.74 -22.58
N ASP A 361 -20.98 -3.84 -21.38
CA ASP A 361 -21.71 -3.59 -20.15
C ASP A 361 -21.12 -2.43 -19.33
N PHE A 362 -19.87 -2.05 -19.61
CA PHE A 362 -19.14 -1.01 -18.90
C PHE A 362 -18.56 0.03 -19.87
N LEU A 363 -18.21 1.19 -19.34
CA LEU A 363 -17.43 2.17 -20.10
C LEU A 363 -16.06 1.56 -20.48
N PRO A 364 -15.52 1.90 -21.66
CA PRO A 364 -14.22 1.39 -22.06
C PRO A 364 -13.15 1.83 -21.02
N PRO A 365 -12.19 0.97 -20.69
CA PRO A 365 -11.10 1.32 -19.78
C PRO A 365 -10.28 2.48 -20.37
N VAL A 366 -9.71 3.29 -19.49
CA VAL A 366 -8.88 4.45 -19.87
C VAL A 366 -7.59 4.01 -20.56
N SER A 367 -7.03 2.88 -20.14
CA SER A 367 -5.91 2.23 -20.80
C SER A 367 -6.15 0.72 -20.88
N THR A 368 -5.67 0.10 -21.95
CA THR A 368 -5.62 -1.36 -22.12
C THR A 368 -4.18 -1.87 -22.12
N ASP A 369 -3.21 -1.00 -21.88
CA ASP A 369 -1.80 -1.40 -21.82
C ASP A 369 -1.51 -2.01 -20.47
N PHE A 370 -1.03 -3.24 -20.49
CA PHE A 370 -0.61 -3.97 -19.31
C PHE A 370 0.52 -4.95 -19.66
N SER A 371 1.31 -5.30 -18.66
CA SER A 371 2.24 -6.43 -18.72
C SER A 371 1.87 -7.47 -17.67
N VAL A 372 2.06 -8.75 -18.00
CA VAL A 372 1.90 -9.84 -17.04
C VAL A 372 3.29 -10.32 -16.64
N ARG A 373 3.53 -10.42 -15.33
CA ARG A 373 4.81 -10.90 -14.78
C ARG A 373 4.54 -12.04 -13.80
N SER A 374 5.47 -12.98 -13.73
CA SER A 374 5.43 -14.02 -12.71
C SER A 374 6.05 -13.50 -11.42
N VAL A 375 5.45 -13.87 -10.29
CA VAL A 375 6.05 -13.65 -8.97
C VAL A 375 7.37 -14.44 -8.89
N ASP A 376 8.41 -13.79 -8.37
CA ASP A 376 9.72 -14.44 -8.20
C ASP A 376 9.60 -15.70 -7.31
N PRO A 377 10.30 -16.80 -7.65
CA PRO A 377 10.20 -18.06 -6.92
C PRO A 377 10.39 -17.96 -5.41
N CYS A 378 11.21 -17.03 -4.92
CA CYS A 378 11.45 -16.86 -3.48
C CYS A 378 10.28 -16.22 -2.71
N MET A 379 9.36 -15.55 -3.42
CA MET A 379 8.18 -14.90 -2.84
C MET A 379 6.88 -15.69 -3.03
N GLN A 380 6.90 -16.74 -3.86
CA GLN A 380 5.67 -17.43 -4.28
C GLN A 380 4.88 -18.07 -3.12
N ASP A 381 5.56 -18.48 -2.07
CA ASP A 381 4.93 -19.16 -0.93
C ASP A 381 4.17 -18.17 -0.01
N SER A 382 4.54 -16.88 -0.02
CA SER A 382 3.96 -15.83 0.82
C SER A 382 3.03 -14.86 0.08
N MET A 383 3.05 -14.89 -1.27
CA MET A 383 2.31 -13.92 -2.08
C MET A 383 0.94 -14.45 -2.54
N ALA A 384 0.01 -13.50 -2.75
CA ALA A 384 -1.30 -13.78 -3.33
C ALA A 384 -1.19 -14.44 -4.71
N PRO A 385 -2.22 -15.18 -5.18
CA PRO A 385 -2.24 -15.85 -6.50
C PRO A 385 -2.06 -14.88 -7.67
N ALA A 386 -2.59 -13.69 -7.53
CA ALA A 386 -2.40 -12.58 -8.44
C ALA A 386 -2.54 -11.26 -7.69
N PHE A 387 -1.80 -10.26 -8.11
CA PHE A 387 -1.95 -8.90 -7.62
C PHE A 387 -1.60 -7.89 -8.73
N TYR A 388 -2.06 -6.68 -8.54
CA TYR A 388 -1.89 -5.57 -9.46
C TYR A 388 -1.13 -4.44 -8.77
N LEU A 389 -0.09 -3.94 -9.41
CA LEU A 389 0.56 -2.69 -9.00
C LEU A 389 -0.06 -1.54 -9.78
N THR A 390 -0.63 -0.60 -9.04
CA THR A 390 -1.28 0.58 -9.61
C THR A 390 -0.23 1.44 -10.31
N ALA A 391 -0.50 1.78 -11.56
CA ALA A 391 0.35 2.69 -12.32
C ALA A 391 0.35 4.10 -11.70
N PRO A 392 1.45 4.86 -11.87
CA PRO A 392 1.46 6.27 -11.50
C PRO A 392 0.31 7.05 -12.13
N ILE A 393 -0.21 8.00 -11.39
CA ILE A 393 -1.40 8.75 -11.78
C ILE A 393 -1.22 9.61 -13.03
N ASP A 394 -0.01 9.99 -13.32
CA ASP A 394 0.41 10.73 -14.52
C ASP A 394 0.91 9.83 -15.65
N ASN A 395 0.99 8.50 -15.42
CA ASN A 395 1.42 7.52 -16.42
C ASN A 395 0.64 6.21 -16.31
N ILE A 396 -0.63 6.23 -16.67
CA ILE A 396 -1.54 5.09 -16.59
C ILE A 396 -1.26 3.98 -17.63
N SER A 397 -0.25 4.13 -18.47
CA SER A 397 0.16 3.10 -19.44
C SER A 397 1.09 2.05 -18.87
N HIS A 398 1.48 2.15 -17.59
CA HIS A 398 2.45 1.27 -16.93
C HIS A 398 1.80 0.27 -15.96
N ASN A 399 0.79 -0.46 -16.45
CA ASN A 399 0.05 -1.42 -15.62
C ASN A 399 0.79 -2.76 -15.55
N VAL A 400 1.06 -3.26 -14.36
CA VAL A 400 1.70 -4.57 -14.15
C VAL A 400 0.81 -5.48 -13.32
N ILE A 401 0.49 -6.66 -13.88
CA ILE A 401 -0.28 -7.70 -13.22
C ILE A 401 0.68 -8.84 -12.90
N TYR A 402 0.75 -9.23 -11.64
CA TYR A 402 1.56 -10.34 -11.17
C TYR A 402 0.73 -11.59 -11.03
N ILE A 403 1.24 -12.71 -11.53
CA ILE A 403 0.66 -14.04 -11.38
C ILE A 403 1.62 -14.90 -10.57
N ASN A 404 1.12 -15.51 -9.52
CA ASN A 404 1.86 -16.46 -8.71
C ASN A 404 1.62 -17.90 -9.23
N PRO A 405 2.60 -18.52 -9.91
CA PRO A 405 2.43 -19.84 -10.50
C PRO A 405 2.35 -20.97 -9.46
N ARG A 406 2.72 -20.71 -8.20
CA ARG A 406 2.64 -21.71 -7.11
C ARG A 406 1.36 -21.66 -6.31
N SER A 407 0.51 -20.69 -6.53
CA SER A 407 -0.75 -20.61 -5.80
C SER A 407 -1.67 -21.75 -6.27
N HIS A 408 -1.74 -22.80 -5.49
CA HIS A 408 -2.70 -23.88 -5.67
C HIS A 408 -4.04 -23.45 -5.06
N TYR A 409 -4.88 -22.84 -5.86
CA TYR A 409 -6.31 -22.76 -5.56
C TYR A 409 -6.96 -23.99 -6.21
N GLU A 410 -6.99 -25.08 -5.47
CA GLU A 410 -7.87 -26.21 -5.73
C GLU A 410 -9.28 -25.93 -5.20
#